data_ffe26d8f2018a3880b428cc4bd2fbe83
#
_entry.id   ffe26d8f2018a3880b428cc4bd2fbe83
#
_cell.length_a   1.000
_cell.length_b   1.000
_cell.length_c   1.000
_cell.angle_alpha   90.00
_cell.angle_beta   90.00
_cell.angle_gamma   90.00
#
_symmetry.space_group_name_H-M   'P 1'
#
loop_
_entity.id
_entity.type
_entity.pdbx_description
1 polymer ?
#
loop_
_entity_poly.entity_id
_entity_poly.type
_entity_poly.pdbx_seq_one_letter_code
_entity_poly.pdbx_strand_id
1 'polypeptide(L)'
;MEKRMKRLMRVWLIGTVALLSACDAHEDFPDTSMKVCHVLCTDGEVVPYDSCVARDMTAIGVVFYVNQGGLTDGNGYAVYLWDIEPVAFADSLASQGTSADLSAYDGNTNTYAIFASDVASPMANTVFDMWWYGQSAYVPSVMEMRLLYAAKETINPMIEQLGGDVLPDDADECWYWTSTEVSGQEDAKAWLYSMGSGAIQETPKTQPHKVRPVITLNE
;
A
#
# COMPACT_ATOMS: atom_id res chain seq x y z
N MET A 1 1.13 -77.58 -8.65
CA MET A 1 1.40 -76.35 -9.42
C MET A 1 0.40 -75.21 -9.08
N GLU A 2 -0.85 -75.55 -8.86
CA GLU A 2 -1.97 -74.60 -8.59
C GLU A 2 -1.85 -73.82 -7.24
N LYS A 3 -1.37 -74.47 -6.17
CA LYS A 3 -1.20 -73.81 -4.89
C LYS A 3 -0.08 -72.76 -4.83
N ARG A 4 0.96 -72.88 -5.67
CA ARG A 4 2.06 -71.88 -5.78
C ARG A 4 1.60 -70.65 -6.57
N MET A 5 0.77 -70.82 -7.54
CA MET A 5 0.24 -69.75 -8.37
C MET A 5 -0.76 -68.87 -7.63
N LYS A 6 -1.58 -69.44 -6.75
CA LYS A 6 -2.53 -68.71 -5.89
C LYS A 6 -1.79 -67.89 -4.81
N ARG A 7 -0.60 -68.32 -4.36
CA ARG A 7 0.21 -67.59 -3.40
C ARG A 7 0.95 -66.38 -4.03
N LEU A 8 1.43 -66.56 -5.26
CA LEU A 8 2.02 -65.45 -6.03
C LEU A 8 0.98 -64.40 -6.40
N MET A 9 -0.23 -64.77 -6.76
CA MET A 9 -1.29 -63.83 -7.10
C MET A 9 -1.78 -63.03 -5.89
N ARG A 10 -1.78 -63.62 -4.67
CA ARG A 10 -2.11 -62.88 -3.41
C ARG A 10 -1.02 -61.90 -3.00
N VAL A 11 0.25 -62.19 -3.24
CA VAL A 11 1.36 -61.30 -2.94
C VAL A 11 1.35 -60.12 -3.91
N TRP A 12 0.99 -60.32 -5.19
CA TRP A 12 0.85 -59.25 -6.19
C TRP A 12 -0.35 -58.33 -5.90
N LEU A 13 -1.45 -58.84 -5.38
CA LEU A 13 -2.63 -58.05 -5.04
C LEU A 13 -2.42 -57.14 -3.83
N ILE A 14 -1.60 -57.57 -2.87
CA ILE A 14 -1.25 -56.75 -1.68
C ILE A 14 -0.22 -55.68 -2.05
N GLY A 15 0.70 -55.94 -2.97
CA GLY A 15 1.70 -54.96 -3.42
C GLY A 15 1.11 -53.78 -4.25
N THR A 16 -0.01 -54.03 -4.97
CA THR A 16 -0.66 -53.00 -5.79
C THR A 16 -1.60 -52.10 -5.01
N VAL A 17 -2.11 -52.54 -3.84
CA VAL A 17 -2.93 -51.67 -2.98
C VAL A 17 -2.11 -50.72 -2.14
N ALA A 18 -0.84 -51.08 -1.85
CA ALA A 18 0.07 -50.19 -1.07
C ALA A 18 0.67 -49.03 -1.89
N LEU A 19 0.50 -49.01 -3.21
CA LEU A 19 1.01 -47.95 -4.09
C LEU A 19 -0.07 -46.87 -4.42
N LEU A 20 -1.29 -47.02 -3.97
CA LEU A 20 -2.37 -46.05 -4.21
C LEU A 20 -2.65 -45.13 -3.02
N SER A 21 -1.96 -45.27 -1.91
CA SER A 21 -2.12 -44.40 -0.72
C SER A 21 -0.98 -43.37 -0.56
N ALA A 22 -0.16 -43.14 -1.57
CA ALA A 22 0.95 -42.20 -1.54
C ALA A 22 0.68 -40.90 -2.31
N CYS A 23 -0.58 -40.56 -2.57
CA CYS A 23 -0.94 -39.36 -3.35
C CYS A 23 -2.01 -38.52 -2.65
N ASP A 24 -1.91 -38.31 -1.34
CA ASP A 24 -2.77 -37.34 -0.64
C ASP A 24 -2.04 -36.55 0.46
N ALA A 25 -0.76 -36.27 0.25
CA ALA A 25 -0.08 -35.22 1.00
C ALA A 25 0.14 -34.02 0.06
N HIS A 26 -0.93 -33.43 -0.45
CA HIS A 26 -0.92 -32.02 -0.73
C HIS A 26 -0.88 -31.34 0.65
N GLU A 27 0.32 -31.12 1.16
CA GLU A 27 0.49 -30.09 2.17
C GLU A 27 0.12 -28.79 1.43
N ASP A 28 -1.07 -28.28 1.70
CA ASP A 28 -1.44 -26.91 1.35
C ASP A 28 -0.48 -26.01 2.14
N PHE A 29 0.60 -25.62 1.50
CA PHE A 29 1.45 -24.57 2.06
C PHE A 29 0.60 -23.31 2.20
N PRO A 30 0.57 -22.70 3.39
CA PRO A 30 -0.19 -21.47 3.56
C PRO A 30 0.24 -20.46 2.50
N ASP A 31 -0.74 -19.90 1.80
CA ASP A 31 -0.50 -18.83 0.80
C ASP A 31 0.03 -17.59 1.54
N THR A 32 1.34 -17.38 1.46
CA THR A 32 2.06 -16.26 2.07
C THR A 32 2.13 -15.04 1.16
N SER A 33 1.51 -15.10 -0.04
CA SER A 33 1.54 -13.97 -0.97
C SER A 33 0.88 -12.73 -0.36
N MET A 34 1.46 -11.57 -0.64
CA MET A 34 0.89 -10.28 -0.24
C MET A 34 -0.48 -10.07 -0.89
N LYS A 35 -1.43 -9.56 -0.11
CA LYS A 35 -2.82 -9.28 -0.55
C LYS A 35 -3.28 -7.92 -0.06
N VAL A 36 -4.25 -7.35 -0.75
CA VAL A 36 -5.00 -6.19 -0.23
C VAL A 36 -5.61 -6.55 1.12
N CYS A 37 -5.64 -5.62 2.05
CA CYS A 37 -6.00 -5.77 3.47
C CYS A 37 -4.97 -6.52 4.33
N HIS A 38 -3.81 -6.96 3.81
CA HIS A 38 -2.71 -7.33 4.69
C HIS A 38 -2.20 -6.11 5.45
N VAL A 39 -1.63 -6.35 6.61
CA VAL A 39 -1.19 -5.33 7.56
C VAL A 39 0.32 -5.15 7.43
N LEU A 40 0.76 -3.91 7.23
CA LEU A 40 2.16 -3.53 7.35
C LEU A 40 2.46 -3.24 8.83
N CYS A 41 3.48 -3.89 9.36
CA CYS A 41 3.89 -3.78 10.76
C CYS A 41 5.17 -2.96 10.94
N THR A 42 5.44 -2.55 12.18
CA THR A 42 6.62 -1.73 12.53
C THR A 42 7.96 -2.39 12.26
N ASP A 43 8.02 -3.70 12.09
CA ASP A 43 9.22 -4.46 11.71
C ASP A 43 9.41 -4.56 10.18
N GLY A 44 8.50 -3.94 9.40
CA GLY A 44 8.51 -3.97 7.94
C GLY A 44 7.83 -5.20 7.33
N GLU A 45 7.41 -6.18 8.14
CA GLU A 45 6.69 -7.34 7.61
C GLU A 45 5.26 -6.96 7.18
N VAL A 46 4.81 -7.60 6.11
CA VAL A 46 3.43 -7.53 5.63
C VAL A 46 2.76 -8.87 5.87
N VAL A 47 1.78 -8.90 6.75
CA VAL A 47 1.14 -10.14 7.22
C VAL A 47 -0.39 -10.05 7.20
N PRO A 48 -1.13 -11.18 7.16
CA PRO A 48 -2.56 -11.19 7.44
C PRO A 48 -2.83 -10.64 8.85
N TYR A 49 -4.00 -10.01 9.06
CA TYR A 49 -4.40 -9.45 10.36
C TYR A 49 -4.30 -10.47 11.52
N ASP A 50 -4.80 -11.69 11.32
CA ASP A 50 -4.74 -12.73 12.36
C ASP A 50 -3.29 -13.07 12.77
N SER A 51 -2.36 -13.03 11.82
CA SER A 51 -0.93 -13.24 12.08
C SER A 51 -0.32 -12.06 12.84
N CYS A 52 -0.72 -10.83 12.51
CA CYS A 52 -0.31 -9.63 13.23
C CYS A 52 -0.72 -9.72 14.70
N VAL A 53 -1.98 -10.08 14.97
CA VAL A 53 -2.52 -10.26 16.33
C VAL A 53 -1.83 -11.42 17.05
N ALA A 54 -1.73 -12.59 16.43
CA ALA A 54 -1.15 -13.79 17.05
C ALA A 54 0.33 -13.63 17.42
N ARG A 55 1.05 -12.78 16.70
CA ARG A 55 2.49 -12.49 16.91
C ARG A 55 2.71 -11.23 17.76
N ASP A 56 1.66 -10.57 18.24
CA ASP A 56 1.71 -9.31 19.02
C ASP A 56 2.51 -8.21 18.29
N MET A 57 2.29 -8.08 16.97
CA MET A 57 2.96 -7.10 16.11
C MET A 57 2.22 -5.77 16.15
N THR A 58 2.95 -4.67 15.99
CA THR A 58 2.36 -3.33 15.92
C THR A 58 2.09 -2.95 14.47
N ALA A 59 0.81 -2.76 14.13
CA ALA A 59 0.38 -2.32 12.80
C ALA A 59 0.67 -0.81 12.58
N ILE A 60 1.10 -0.45 11.38
CA ILE A 60 1.31 0.95 10.95
C ILE A 60 0.61 1.28 9.63
N GLY A 61 0.20 0.28 8.86
CA GLY A 61 -0.44 0.50 7.57
C GLY A 61 -1.22 -0.70 7.07
N VAL A 62 -1.97 -0.48 6.00
CA VAL A 62 -2.77 -1.50 5.32
C VAL A 62 -2.42 -1.52 3.83
N VAL A 63 -2.19 -2.71 3.28
CA VAL A 63 -1.95 -2.89 1.85
C VAL A 63 -3.22 -2.54 1.08
N PHE A 64 -3.14 -1.58 0.16
CA PHE A 64 -4.25 -1.19 -0.68
C PHE A 64 -4.07 -1.55 -2.16
N TYR A 65 -2.84 -1.83 -2.58
CA TYR A 65 -2.52 -2.20 -3.95
C TYR A 65 -1.41 -3.25 -4.00
N VAL A 66 -1.58 -4.26 -4.87
CA VAL A 66 -0.57 -5.29 -5.16
C VAL A 66 -0.21 -5.21 -6.64
N ASN A 67 1.06 -5.02 -6.95
CA ASN A 67 1.56 -4.82 -8.30
C ASN A 67 1.78 -6.15 -9.03
N GLN A 68 0.72 -6.74 -9.54
CA GLN A 68 0.79 -8.01 -10.30
C GLN A 68 1.24 -7.84 -11.75
N GLY A 69 1.18 -6.63 -12.29
CA GLY A 69 1.39 -6.36 -13.71
C GLY A 69 2.61 -5.49 -14.05
N GLY A 70 3.40 -5.09 -13.06
CA GLY A 70 4.54 -4.19 -13.28
C GLY A 70 4.12 -2.76 -13.69
N LEU A 71 2.94 -2.33 -13.27
CA LEU A 71 2.42 -0.98 -13.58
C LEU A 71 3.13 0.11 -12.77
N THR A 72 3.60 -0.24 -11.57
CA THR A 72 4.19 0.67 -10.59
C THR A 72 5.53 0.13 -10.10
N ASP A 73 6.30 0.96 -9.42
CA ASP A 73 7.50 0.51 -8.72
C ASP A 73 7.15 -0.37 -7.51
N GLY A 74 8.04 -1.29 -7.15
CA GLY A 74 7.87 -2.23 -6.04
C GLY A 74 6.78 -3.27 -6.26
N ASN A 75 6.47 -4.02 -5.21
CA ASN A 75 5.52 -5.13 -5.23
C ASN A 75 4.09 -4.71 -4.84
N GLY A 76 3.91 -3.50 -4.34
CA GLY A 76 2.62 -2.93 -3.96
C GLY A 76 2.76 -1.68 -3.11
N TYR A 77 1.63 -1.21 -2.63
CA TYR A 77 1.54 -0.02 -1.79
C TYR A 77 0.74 -0.30 -0.52
N ALA A 78 1.23 0.22 0.61
CA ALA A 78 0.49 0.31 1.86
C ALA A 78 0.17 1.77 2.19
N VAL A 79 -1.01 2.02 2.74
CA VAL A 79 -1.43 3.31 3.29
C VAL A 79 -1.19 3.31 4.80
N TYR A 80 -0.68 4.42 5.35
CA TYR A 80 -0.58 4.61 6.79
C TYR A 80 -1.95 4.59 7.46
N LEU A 81 -2.01 4.17 8.74
CA LEU A 81 -3.25 4.11 9.49
C LEU A 81 -3.83 5.49 9.83
N TRP A 82 -2.97 6.51 9.95
CA TRP A 82 -3.37 7.84 10.43
C TRP A 82 -3.11 8.93 9.40
N ASP A 83 -4.00 9.93 9.43
CA ASP A 83 -3.80 11.18 8.71
C ASP A 83 -2.69 12.02 9.35
N ILE A 84 -2.02 12.82 8.55
CA ILE A 84 -1.26 13.96 9.04
C ILE A 84 -2.22 15.15 9.12
N GLU A 85 -2.18 15.88 10.25
CA GLU A 85 -2.94 17.12 10.45
C GLU A 85 -2.70 18.11 9.29
N PRO A 86 -3.66 18.97 8.98
CA PRO A 86 -3.54 19.89 7.85
C PRO A 86 -2.26 20.72 7.88
N VAL A 87 -1.45 20.55 6.84
CA VAL A 87 -0.17 21.27 6.62
C VAL A 87 -0.14 21.89 5.23
N ALA A 88 0.67 22.94 5.06
CA ALA A 88 0.91 23.52 3.73
C ALA A 88 1.79 22.60 2.90
N PHE A 89 1.53 22.56 1.59
CA PHE A 89 2.40 21.90 0.61
C PHE A 89 3.80 22.53 0.61
N ALA A 90 3.86 23.87 0.66
CA ALA A 90 5.08 24.65 0.76
C ALA A 90 4.86 25.95 1.54
N ASP A 91 5.93 26.47 2.18
CA ASP A 91 5.88 27.70 2.95
C ASP A 91 5.80 28.96 2.09
N SER A 92 6.22 28.86 0.84
CA SER A 92 6.19 29.97 -0.13
C SER A 92 6.00 29.47 -1.56
N LEU A 93 5.73 30.38 -2.48
CA LEU A 93 5.44 30.09 -3.87
C LEU A 93 6.75 29.92 -4.66
N ALA A 94 7.02 28.70 -5.09
CA ALA A 94 8.05 28.33 -6.05
C ALA A 94 7.81 26.90 -6.56
N SER A 95 8.33 26.57 -7.73
CA SER A 95 8.37 25.18 -8.20
C SER A 95 9.30 24.34 -7.32
N GLN A 96 8.87 23.15 -6.97
CA GLN A 96 9.65 22.21 -6.16
C GLN A 96 10.17 21.02 -6.95
N GLY A 97 10.03 21.09 -8.29
CA GLY A 97 10.67 20.17 -9.22
C GLY A 97 10.00 18.81 -9.33
N THR A 98 8.71 18.73 -9.04
CA THR A 98 7.94 17.51 -9.33
C THR A 98 7.74 17.33 -10.83
N SER A 99 7.37 16.14 -11.26
CA SER A 99 7.09 15.87 -12.69
C SER A 99 5.88 16.66 -13.23
N ALA A 100 4.96 17.06 -12.35
CA ALA A 100 3.65 17.65 -12.68
C ALA A 100 2.82 16.76 -13.65
N ASP A 101 3.13 15.47 -13.76
CA ASP A 101 2.44 14.50 -14.61
C ASP A 101 1.31 13.81 -13.84
N LEU A 102 0.07 14.10 -14.25
CA LEU A 102 -1.13 13.50 -13.65
C LEU A 102 -1.26 12.00 -13.91
N SER A 103 -0.49 11.43 -14.83
CA SER A 103 -0.54 10.01 -15.20
C SER A 103 0.56 9.15 -14.56
N ALA A 104 1.49 9.76 -13.82
CA ALA A 104 2.63 9.09 -13.24
C ALA A 104 2.37 8.54 -11.83
N TYR A 105 2.97 7.37 -11.53
CA TYR A 105 3.03 6.77 -10.20
C TYR A 105 4.39 7.12 -9.56
N ASP A 106 4.58 8.40 -9.25
CA ASP A 106 5.87 8.99 -8.91
C ASP A 106 5.89 9.74 -7.58
N GLY A 107 4.94 9.43 -6.70
CA GLY A 107 4.78 10.10 -5.41
C GLY A 107 6.06 10.11 -4.56
N ASN A 108 6.79 9.01 -4.54
CA ASN A 108 8.07 8.91 -3.81
C ASN A 108 9.10 9.88 -4.40
N THR A 109 9.30 9.88 -5.71
CA THR A 109 10.23 10.79 -6.42
C THR A 109 9.83 12.25 -6.23
N ASN A 110 8.54 12.57 -6.37
CA ASN A 110 8.02 13.91 -6.16
C ASN A 110 8.22 14.38 -4.72
N THR A 111 7.92 13.53 -3.73
CA THR A 111 8.12 13.86 -2.31
C THR A 111 9.58 14.15 -2.01
N TYR A 112 10.51 13.36 -2.58
CA TYR A 112 11.94 13.63 -2.46
C TYR A 112 12.33 14.97 -3.11
N ALA A 113 11.83 15.27 -4.31
CA ALA A 113 12.10 16.54 -5.00
C ALA A 113 11.62 17.73 -4.15
N ILE A 114 10.39 17.63 -3.59
CA ILE A 114 9.81 18.65 -2.71
C ILE A 114 10.67 18.84 -1.44
N PHE A 115 11.10 17.75 -0.81
CA PHE A 115 11.96 17.79 0.38
C PHE A 115 13.33 18.41 0.10
N ALA A 116 13.91 18.10 -1.07
CA ALA A 116 15.24 18.57 -1.47
C ALA A 116 15.25 19.98 -2.08
N SER A 117 14.07 20.59 -2.27
CA SER A 117 13.97 21.92 -2.87
C SER A 117 14.48 23.02 -1.94
N ASP A 118 14.83 24.19 -2.52
CA ASP A 118 15.26 25.37 -1.74
C ASP A 118 14.10 26.00 -0.93
N VAL A 119 12.86 25.62 -1.23
CA VAL A 119 11.66 26.09 -0.51
C VAL A 119 11.20 25.02 0.47
N ALA A 120 11.15 25.38 1.74
CA ALA A 120 10.71 24.46 2.79
C ALA A 120 9.27 23.98 2.55
N SER A 121 9.08 22.69 2.75
CA SER A 121 7.77 22.04 2.67
C SER A 121 7.42 21.42 4.02
N PRO A 122 6.49 21.99 4.78
CA PRO A 122 6.00 21.37 6.01
C PRO A 122 5.47 19.95 5.75
N MET A 123 4.77 19.76 4.64
CA MET A 123 4.23 18.46 4.22
C MET A 123 5.34 17.43 4.02
N ALA A 124 6.34 17.71 3.19
CA ALA A 124 7.39 16.75 2.89
C ALA A 124 8.27 16.47 4.11
N ASN A 125 8.57 17.48 4.92
CA ASN A 125 9.35 17.31 6.16
C ASN A 125 8.66 16.36 7.12
N THR A 126 7.35 16.55 7.36
CA THR A 126 6.58 15.68 8.27
C THR A 126 6.57 14.23 7.78
N VAL A 127 6.39 14.00 6.48
CA VAL A 127 6.37 12.65 5.91
C VAL A 127 7.76 12.01 5.92
N PHE A 128 8.82 12.77 5.68
CA PHE A 128 10.20 12.27 5.75
C PHE A 128 10.59 11.82 7.16
N ASP A 129 10.08 12.48 8.20
CA ASP A 129 10.31 12.08 9.60
C ASP A 129 9.63 10.75 9.96
N MET A 130 8.70 10.27 9.12
CA MET A 130 8.03 8.96 9.27
C MET A 130 8.87 7.82 8.67
N TRP A 131 10.13 7.71 9.11
CA TRP A 131 11.07 6.71 8.60
C TRP A 131 10.89 5.36 9.28
N TRP A 132 10.54 4.33 8.50
CA TRP A 132 10.41 2.95 8.95
C TRP A 132 11.22 2.00 8.04
N TYR A 133 12.11 1.20 8.61
CA TYR A 133 12.88 0.12 7.93
C TYR A 133 13.68 0.52 6.68
N GLY A 134 14.24 1.73 6.68
CA GLY A 134 15.00 2.20 5.52
C GLY A 134 14.13 2.62 4.33
N GLN A 135 12.81 2.63 4.50
CA GLN A 135 11.85 3.17 3.55
C GLN A 135 11.05 4.26 4.24
N SER A 136 11.18 5.50 3.78
CA SER A 136 10.33 6.57 4.28
C SER A 136 8.95 6.48 3.64
N ALA A 137 7.94 6.88 4.41
CA ALA A 137 6.65 7.21 3.84
C ALA A 137 6.81 8.39 2.86
N TYR A 138 5.87 8.51 1.94
CA TYR A 138 5.83 9.63 1.01
C TYR A 138 4.39 10.08 0.74
N VAL A 139 4.26 11.27 0.17
CA VAL A 139 2.98 11.82 -0.26
C VAL A 139 2.63 11.21 -1.62
N PRO A 140 1.50 10.51 -1.76
CA PRO A 140 1.14 9.86 -3.02
C PRO A 140 0.93 10.88 -4.14
N SER A 141 1.26 10.49 -5.38
CA SER A 141 0.87 11.21 -6.59
C SER A 141 -0.65 11.12 -6.83
N VAL A 142 -1.17 11.89 -7.78
CA VAL A 142 -2.59 11.81 -8.17
C VAL A 142 -2.99 10.39 -8.57
N MET A 143 -2.13 9.66 -9.30
CA MET A 143 -2.45 8.29 -9.73
C MET A 143 -2.42 7.29 -8.58
N GLU A 144 -1.51 7.43 -7.63
CA GLU A 144 -1.47 6.59 -6.43
C GLU A 144 -2.68 6.85 -5.52
N MET A 145 -3.11 8.12 -5.38
CA MET A 145 -4.36 8.46 -4.69
C MET A 145 -5.58 7.86 -5.39
N ARG A 146 -5.55 7.73 -6.71
CA ARG A 146 -6.62 7.06 -7.47
C ARG A 146 -6.70 5.57 -7.16
N LEU A 147 -5.54 4.90 -7.00
CA LEU A 147 -5.49 3.50 -6.55
C LEU A 147 -6.03 3.37 -5.12
N LEU A 148 -5.63 4.28 -4.23
CA LEU A 148 -6.11 4.32 -2.85
C LEU A 148 -7.63 4.53 -2.79
N TYR A 149 -8.17 5.49 -3.56
CA TYR A 149 -9.60 5.72 -3.67
C TYR A 149 -10.36 4.48 -4.18
N ALA A 150 -9.83 3.79 -5.18
CA ALA A 150 -10.45 2.57 -5.70
C ALA A 150 -10.49 1.42 -4.67
N ALA A 151 -9.52 1.37 -3.74
CA ALA A 151 -9.45 0.36 -2.70
C ALA A 151 -10.19 0.76 -1.40
N LYS A 152 -10.62 2.02 -1.25
CA LYS A 152 -11.14 2.61 -0.01
C LYS A 152 -12.18 1.75 0.69
N GLU A 153 -13.23 1.34 -0.01
CA GLU A 153 -14.31 0.54 0.56
C GLU A 153 -13.84 -0.83 1.08
N THR A 154 -12.78 -1.37 0.46
CA THR A 154 -12.20 -2.66 0.84
C THR A 154 -11.33 -2.54 2.08
N ILE A 155 -10.54 -1.45 2.19
CA ILE A 155 -9.53 -1.31 3.26
C ILE A 155 -10.04 -0.57 4.50
N ASN A 156 -11.06 0.31 4.39
CA ASN A 156 -11.59 1.07 5.53
C ASN A 156 -11.99 0.18 6.72
N PRO A 157 -12.67 -0.97 6.54
CA PRO A 157 -12.96 -1.85 7.67
C PRO A 157 -11.71 -2.36 8.40
N MET A 158 -10.61 -2.60 7.67
CA MET A 158 -9.34 -3.02 8.28
C MET A 158 -8.66 -1.85 9.00
N ILE A 159 -8.68 -0.64 8.43
CA ILE A 159 -8.15 0.57 9.07
C ILE A 159 -8.90 0.83 10.38
N GLU A 160 -10.24 0.76 10.38
CA GLU A 160 -11.06 0.91 11.58
C GLU A 160 -10.74 -0.16 12.63
N GLN A 161 -10.62 -1.42 12.21
CA GLN A 161 -10.28 -2.54 13.10
C GLN A 161 -8.91 -2.37 13.77
N LEU A 162 -7.97 -1.72 13.10
CA LEU A 162 -6.64 -1.39 13.61
C LEU A 162 -6.59 -0.07 14.40
N GLY A 163 -7.72 0.63 14.56
CA GLY A 163 -7.82 1.89 15.30
C GLY A 163 -7.23 3.09 14.56
N GLY A 164 -7.15 3.01 13.23
CA GLY A 164 -6.69 4.11 12.37
C GLY A 164 -7.83 5.04 11.92
N ASP A 165 -7.46 6.11 11.22
CA ASP A 165 -8.40 7.06 10.63
C ASP A 165 -8.92 6.50 9.31
N VAL A 166 -10.22 6.22 9.21
CA VAL A 166 -10.84 5.77 7.97
C VAL A 166 -10.79 6.87 6.91
N LEU A 167 -10.64 6.49 5.65
CA LEU A 167 -10.69 7.44 4.53
C LEU A 167 -12.13 7.96 4.40
N PRO A 168 -12.38 9.28 4.59
CA PRO A 168 -13.72 9.82 4.74
C PRO A 168 -14.48 9.97 3.43
N ASP A 169 -15.81 9.96 3.53
CA ASP A 169 -16.75 10.34 2.45
C ASP A 169 -17.26 11.77 2.60
N ASP A 170 -17.06 12.40 3.75
CA ASP A 170 -17.51 13.75 4.02
C ASP A 170 -16.89 14.78 3.09
N ALA A 171 -17.70 15.63 2.48
CA ALA A 171 -17.26 16.57 1.44
C ALA A 171 -16.26 17.62 1.96
N ASP A 172 -16.32 17.95 3.25
CA ASP A 172 -15.46 18.97 3.86
C ASP A 172 -14.13 18.38 4.35
N GLU A 173 -14.09 17.06 4.64
CA GLU A 173 -12.92 16.40 5.24
C GLU A 173 -12.14 15.50 4.29
N CYS A 174 -12.65 15.24 3.09
CA CYS A 174 -12.12 14.23 2.16
C CYS A 174 -10.96 14.71 1.27
N TRP A 175 -10.48 15.94 1.41
CA TRP A 175 -9.47 16.54 0.55
C TRP A 175 -8.07 16.38 1.13
N TYR A 176 -7.21 15.72 0.36
CA TYR A 176 -5.83 15.42 0.71
C TYR A 176 -4.84 15.99 -0.30
N TRP A 177 -3.69 16.48 0.17
CA TRP A 177 -2.58 16.79 -0.72
C TRP A 177 -2.15 15.55 -1.51
N THR A 178 -1.82 15.77 -2.78
CA THR A 178 -0.96 14.88 -3.55
C THR A 178 0.43 15.51 -3.68
N SER A 179 1.43 14.73 -4.08
CA SER A 179 2.77 15.26 -4.37
C SER A 179 2.90 15.88 -5.76
N THR A 180 1.83 15.98 -6.54
CA THR A 180 1.85 16.44 -7.92
C THR A 180 1.57 17.94 -8.00
N GLU A 181 2.50 18.73 -8.50
CA GLU A 181 2.30 20.15 -8.84
C GLU A 181 1.38 20.31 -10.06
N VAL A 182 0.78 21.49 -10.23
CA VAL A 182 -0.08 21.79 -11.37
C VAL A 182 0.76 22.24 -12.56
N SER A 183 0.72 21.47 -13.65
CA SER A 183 1.49 21.79 -14.87
C SER A 183 1.19 23.17 -15.40
N GLY A 184 2.24 23.97 -15.63
CA GLY A 184 2.15 25.39 -16.01
C GLY A 184 1.84 26.35 -14.86
N GLN A 185 1.69 25.87 -13.63
CA GLN A 185 1.48 26.64 -12.40
C GLN A 185 2.28 26.04 -11.23
N GLU A 186 3.41 25.39 -11.52
CA GLU A 186 4.23 24.66 -10.57
C GLU A 186 4.78 25.52 -9.44
N ASP A 187 4.93 26.81 -9.68
CA ASP A 187 5.35 27.79 -8.68
C ASP A 187 4.23 28.19 -7.71
N ALA A 188 2.97 27.93 -8.03
CA ALA A 188 1.84 28.45 -7.27
C ALA A 188 0.91 27.38 -6.69
N LYS A 189 0.69 26.28 -7.42
CA LYS A 189 -0.37 25.31 -7.11
C LYS A 189 0.11 23.85 -7.14
N ALA A 190 -0.59 23.04 -6.35
CA ALA A 190 -0.52 21.59 -6.41
C ALA A 190 -1.94 20.99 -6.38
N TRP A 191 -2.04 19.70 -6.67
CA TRP A 191 -3.30 19.01 -6.74
C TRP A 191 -3.73 18.44 -5.38
N LEU A 192 -4.98 18.70 -5.01
CA LEU A 192 -5.70 17.91 -4.02
C LEU A 192 -6.44 16.76 -4.69
N TYR A 193 -6.65 15.70 -3.93
CA TYR A 193 -7.50 14.57 -4.29
C TYR A 193 -8.59 14.35 -3.26
N SER A 194 -9.84 14.15 -3.73
CA SER A 194 -10.98 13.89 -2.86
C SER A 194 -11.19 12.39 -2.66
N MET A 195 -11.12 11.90 -1.41
CA MET A 195 -11.49 10.54 -1.04
C MET A 195 -13.01 10.32 -1.03
N GLY A 196 -13.82 11.38 -1.06
CA GLY A 196 -15.29 11.28 -1.15
C GLY A 196 -15.80 11.12 -2.57
N SER A 197 -15.12 11.70 -3.59
CA SER A 197 -15.64 11.75 -4.96
C SER A 197 -14.67 11.26 -6.04
N GLY A 198 -13.39 11.07 -5.71
CA GLY A 198 -12.36 10.81 -6.72
C GLY A 198 -11.98 12.02 -7.58
N ALA A 199 -12.49 13.20 -7.25
CA ALA A 199 -12.18 14.44 -7.96
C ALA A 199 -10.81 14.99 -7.55
N ILE A 200 -10.21 15.79 -8.44
CA ILE A 200 -8.99 16.56 -8.18
C ILE A 200 -9.29 18.06 -8.21
N GLN A 201 -8.53 18.85 -7.45
CA GLN A 201 -8.68 20.30 -7.36
C GLN A 201 -7.32 20.98 -7.33
N GLU A 202 -7.13 21.97 -8.21
CA GLU A 202 -6.00 22.89 -8.15
C GLU A 202 -6.08 23.77 -6.90
N THR A 203 -5.03 23.79 -6.10
CA THR A 203 -5.04 24.50 -4.81
C THR A 203 -3.73 25.24 -4.59
N PRO A 204 -3.76 26.50 -4.08
CA PRO A 204 -2.56 27.22 -3.70
C PRO A 204 -1.75 26.45 -2.64
N LYS A 205 -0.44 26.29 -2.88
CA LYS A 205 0.47 25.47 -2.05
C LYS A 205 0.57 25.90 -0.58
N THR A 206 0.26 27.15 -0.28
CA THR A 206 0.32 27.70 1.08
C THR A 206 -0.94 27.40 1.92
N GLN A 207 -1.97 26.81 1.34
CA GLN A 207 -3.16 26.39 2.08
C GLN A 207 -2.90 25.07 2.83
N PRO A 208 -3.38 24.93 4.08
CA PRO A 208 -3.23 23.69 4.82
C PRO A 208 -4.30 22.67 4.41
N HIS A 209 -3.87 21.44 4.10
CA HIS A 209 -4.74 20.29 3.89
C HIS A 209 -4.13 19.04 4.51
N LYS A 210 -4.96 18.03 4.76
CA LYS A 210 -4.55 16.72 5.26
C LYS A 210 -3.60 16.04 4.29
N VAL A 211 -2.79 15.13 4.82
CA VAL A 211 -1.93 14.22 4.05
C VAL A 211 -2.21 12.79 4.50
N ARG A 212 -2.36 11.89 3.57
CA ARG A 212 -2.40 10.46 3.85
C ARG A 212 -1.14 9.80 3.28
N PRO A 213 -0.14 9.53 4.11
CA PRO A 213 1.11 8.95 3.64
C PRO A 213 0.94 7.52 3.13
N VAL A 214 1.78 7.15 2.18
CA VAL A 214 1.88 5.79 1.65
C VAL A 214 3.32 5.30 1.67
N ILE A 215 3.51 3.99 1.56
CA ILE A 215 4.81 3.32 1.46
C ILE A 215 4.79 2.38 0.27
N THR A 216 5.87 2.39 -0.53
CA THR A 216 6.13 1.34 -1.52
C THR A 216 6.64 0.09 -0.81
N LEU A 217 6.03 -1.04 -1.10
CA LEU A 217 6.43 -2.35 -0.56
C LEU A 217 7.41 -3.02 -1.52
N ASN A 218 8.57 -3.41 -1.00
CA ASN A 218 9.59 -4.15 -1.71
C ASN A 218 9.85 -5.45 -0.92
N GLU A 219 9.62 -6.58 -1.53
CA GLU A 219 10.03 -7.88 -0.99
C GLU A 219 11.47 -8.21 -1.38
#